data_6d0edf5ea564898f958fcfb9ffea6d5e
#
_entry.id   6d0edf5ea564898f958fcfb9ffea6d5e
#
_cell.length_a   1.000
_cell.length_b   1.000
_cell.length_c   1.000
_cell.angle_alpha   90.00
_cell.angle_beta   90.00
_cell.angle_gamma   90.00
#
_symmetry.space_group_name_H-M   'P 1'
#
loop_
_entity.id
_entity.type
_entity.pdbx_description
1 polymer ?
#
loop_
_entity_poly.entity_id
_entity_poly.type
_entity_poly.pdbx_seq_one_letter_code
_entity_poly.pdbx_strand_id
1 'polypeptide(L)'
;MNVCGRYSLFTDYAILIDRFNVEKMAVDEGEYTPSYNVAPSQQIIAIINDSHKNRLGTLRWGLIPPWAKDEKIGYKMINARSETVAEKPSFRNAFKKKRCLVVADSFYEWQRKGGEKIPMRIKLKNGEPFAFAALWESWKAPNGKTVNTCSILTTEANSLMKSIHDRMPVILTKEEEEMWLDPNVEDVERLKGLLKPYKAEEMEAYRVSEEVNSPKNNKPELIEKVG
;
A
#
# COMPACT_ATOMS: atom_id res chain seq x y z
N MET A 1 1.51 -17.39 -0.66
CA MET A 1 2.34 -16.48 0.12
C MET A 1 1.80 -15.07 -0.12
N ASN A 2 1.64 -14.24 0.92
CA ASN A 2 1.17 -12.88 0.73
C ASN A 2 2.32 -12.04 0.16
N VAL A 3 2.04 -11.31 -0.90
CA VAL A 3 2.95 -10.37 -1.56
C VAL A 3 2.87 -9.03 -0.87
N CYS A 4 3.97 -8.26 -0.85
CA CYS A 4 4.01 -6.91 -0.29
C CYS A 4 3.34 -6.83 1.10
N GLY A 5 3.87 -7.61 2.03
CA GLY A 5 3.43 -7.59 3.42
C GLY A 5 4.28 -6.69 4.32
N ARG A 6 5.13 -5.84 3.75
CA ARG A 6 6.02 -4.97 4.50
C ARG A 6 6.48 -3.78 3.66
N TYR A 7 6.47 -2.56 4.25
CA TYR A 7 6.97 -1.36 3.58
C TYR A 7 7.53 -0.34 4.58
N SER A 8 8.11 0.74 4.10
CA SER A 8 8.57 1.86 4.92
C SER A 8 7.88 3.16 4.50
N LEU A 9 7.63 4.02 5.47
CA LEU A 9 7.20 5.40 5.29
C LEU A 9 7.87 6.27 6.35
N PHE A 10 8.87 7.04 5.95
CA PHE A 10 9.64 7.90 6.85
C PHE A 10 9.85 9.32 6.29
N THR A 11 9.36 9.60 5.09
CA THR A 11 9.33 10.96 4.52
C THR A 11 8.60 11.91 5.45
N ASP A 12 9.14 13.13 5.62
CA ASP A 12 8.58 14.17 6.48
C ASP A 12 7.12 14.48 6.12
N TYR A 13 6.31 14.76 7.15
CA TYR A 13 4.88 15.00 7.01
C TYR A 13 4.55 16.14 6.03
N ALA A 14 5.27 17.26 6.11
CA ALA A 14 5.06 18.41 5.21
C ALA A 14 5.32 18.04 3.74
N ILE A 15 6.33 17.20 3.48
CA ILE A 15 6.62 16.71 2.13
C ILE A 15 5.49 15.82 1.61
N LEU A 16 4.89 14.99 2.47
CA LEU A 16 3.74 14.16 2.09
C LEU A 16 2.52 15.00 1.72
N ILE A 17 2.23 16.05 2.51
CA ILE A 17 1.12 16.97 2.25
C ILE A 17 1.26 17.63 0.88
N ASP A 18 2.45 18.16 0.58
CA ASP A 18 2.73 18.83 -0.70
C ASP A 18 2.71 17.82 -1.87
N ARG A 19 3.45 16.71 -1.75
CA ARG A 19 3.61 15.70 -2.82
C ARG A 19 2.28 15.11 -3.29
N PHE A 20 1.33 14.92 -2.39
CA PHE A 20 0.03 14.28 -2.66
C PHE A 20 -1.13 15.27 -2.71
N ASN A 21 -0.86 16.59 -2.77
CA ASN A 21 -1.87 17.63 -2.84
C ASN A 21 -2.96 17.45 -1.76
N VAL A 22 -2.53 17.23 -0.51
CA VAL A 22 -3.45 17.01 0.61
C VAL A 22 -4.05 18.32 1.07
N GLU A 23 -5.37 18.42 1.07
CA GLU A 23 -6.11 19.62 1.48
C GLU A 23 -6.81 19.45 2.84
N LYS A 24 -7.02 18.21 3.28
CA LYS A 24 -7.63 17.87 4.57
C LYS A 24 -6.75 16.88 5.31
N MET A 25 -6.50 17.14 6.58
CA MET A 25 -5.75 16.25 7.46
C MET A 25 -6.68 15.71 8.55
N ALA A 26 -6.71 14.39 8.71
CA ALA A 26 -7.36 13.70 9.83
C ALA A 26 -6.33 13.08 10.79
N VAL A 27 -5.06 13.32 10.51
CA VAL A 27 -3.90 13.02 11.35
C VAL A 27 -3.03 14.26 11.31
N ASP A 28 -2.71 14.82 12.45
CA ASP A 28 -1.85 15.98 12.56
C ASP A 28 -0.36 15.59 12.50
N GLU A 29 0.52 16.56 12.22
CA GLU A 29 1.97 16.35 12.16
C GLU A 29 2.51 15.70 13.44
N GLY A 30 2.04 16.12 14.60
CA GLY A 30 2.45 15.56 15.90
C GLY A 30 2.00 14.11 16.15
N GLU A 31 1.03 13.62 15.40
CA GLU A 31 0.55 12.24 15.45
C GLU A 31 1.24 11.33 14.41
N TYR A 32 1.87 11.93 13.39
CA TYR A 32 2.62 11.20 12.38
C TYR A 32 3.94 10.71 12.95
N THR A 33 4.19 9.42 12.81
CA THR A 33 5.45 8.81 13.23
C THR A 33 6.08 8.07 12.06
N PRO A 34 7.30 8.44 11.65
CA PRO A 34 8.06 7.70 10.64
C PRO A 34 8.19 6.23 11.00
N SER A 35 8.03 5.36 10.01
CA SER A 35 8.18 3.92 10.20
C SER A 35 9.02 3.30 9.09
N TYR A 36 10.06 2.60 9.51
CA TYR A 36 10.97 1.87 8.64
C TYR A 36 10.51 0.43 8.38
N ASN A 37 9.42 -0.01 9.04
CA ASN A 37 9.00 -1.42 9.00
C ASN A 37 7.49 -1.60 9.25
N VAL A 38 6.69 -0.99 8.40
CA VAL A 38 5.22 -1.07 8.46
C VAL A 38 4.75 -2.47 8.10
N ALA A 39 3.90 -3.05 8.94
CA ALA A 39 3.38 -4.42 8.81
C ALA A 39 1.84 -4.47 8.80
N PRO A 40 1.24 -5.55 8.27
CA PRO A 40 -0.21 -5.74 8.32
C PRO A 40 -0.81 -5.60 9.71
N SER A 41 -2.07 -5.20 9.77
CA SER A 41 -2.87 -4.92 10.97
C SER A 41 -2.55 -3.61 11.68
N GLN A 42 -1.50 -2.90 11.28
CA GLN A 42 -1.20 -1.57 11.80
C GLN A 42 -2.14 -0.52 11.17
N GLN A 43 -2.28 0.63 11.85
CA GLN A 43 -2.84 1.85 11.26
C GLN A 43 -1.78 2.45 10.34
N ILE A 44 -2.12 2.67 9.10
CA ILE A 44 -1.19 3.14 8.07
C ILE A 44 -1.71 4.42 7.43
N ILE A 45 -0.80 5.28 7.02
CA ILE A 45 -1.14 6.52 6.32
C ILE A 45 -1.75 6.19 4.96
N ALA A 46 -2.91 6.77 4.72
CA ALA A 46 -3.63 6.64 3.46
C ALA A 46 -4.27 7.97 3.06
N ILE A 47 -4.49 8.12 1.76
CA ILE A 47 -5.14 9.28 1.17
C ILE A 47 -6.39 8.80 0.44
N ILE A 48 -7.52 9.43 0.74
CA ILE A 48 -8.79 9.26 0.03
C ILE A 48 -9.19 10.58 -0.61
N ASN A 49 -10.05 10.53 -1.63
CA ASN A 49 -10.71 11.74 -2.10
C ASN A 49 -12.06 11.89 -1.37
N ASP A 50 -12.23 13.01 -0.70
CA ASP A 50 -13.43 13.38 0.06
C ASP A 50 -14.02 14.67 -0.51
N SER A 51 -15.10 14.55 -1.29
CA SER A 51 -15.77 15.70 -1.92
C SER A 51 -14.82 16.55 -2.79
N HIS A 52 -14.07 15.90 -3.66
CA HIS A 52 -13.06 16.50 -4.56
C HIS A 52 -11.80 17.06 -3.87
N LYS A 53 -11.55 16.67 -2.63
CA LYS A 53 -10.36 17.07 -1.86
C LYS A 53 -9.61 15.84 -1.38
N ASN A 54 -8.30 15.86 -1.52
CA ASN A 54 -7.45 14.81 -0.98
C ASN A 54 -7.36 14.95 0.55
N ARG A 55 -7.74 13.90 1.23
CA ARG A 55 -7.73 13.79 2.68
C ARG A 55 -6.75 12.73 3.14
N LEU A 56 -5.76 13.12 3.92
CA LEU A 56 -4.83 12.23 4.59
C LEU A 56 -5.41 11.76 5.93
N GLY A 57 -5.29 10.49 6.20
CA GLY A 57 -5.72 9.89 7.45
C GLY A 57 -5.10 8.52 7.66
N THR A 58 -5.65 7.73 8.59
CA THR A 58 -5.20 6.36 8.81
C THR A 58 -6.27 5.34 8.47
N LEU A 59 -5.82 4.21 7.94
CA LEU A 59 -6.61 3.00 7.71
C LEU A 59 -5.89 1.80 8.31
N ARG A 60 -6.62 0.85 8.88
CA ARG A 60 -6.03 -0.43 9.32
C ARG A 60 -5.71 -1.29 8.10
N TRP A 61 -4.48 -1.74 7.99
CA TRP A 61 -4.07 -2.60 6.87
C TRP A 61 -4.57 -4.05 7.03
N GLY A 62 -5.48 -4.42 6.19
CA GLY A 62 -6.21 -5.68 6.19
C GLY A 62 -7.72 -5.42 6.08
N LEU A 63 -8.23 -5.35 4.83
CA LEU A 63 -9.60 -4.97 4.52
C LEU A 63 -10.60 -5.93 5.16
N ILE A 64 -11.60 -5.37 5.83
CA ILE A 64 -12.74 -6.10 6.37
C ILE A 64 -13.97 -5.72 5.54
N PRO A 65 -14.54 -6.63 4.76
CA PRO A 65 -15.75 -6.34 3.99
C PRO A 65 -16.93 -5.97 4.91
N PRO A 66 -17.86 -5.10 4.48
CA PRO A 66 -18.97 -4.65 5.33
C PRO A 66 -19.87 -5.77 5.86
N TRP A 67 -19.97 -6.87 5.12
CA TRP A 67 -20.77 -8.04 5.47
C TRP A 67 -20.04 -9.04 6.39
N ALA A 68 -18.76 -8.82 6.70
CA ALA A 68 -17.98 -9.73 7.51
C ALA A 68 -18.52 -9.80 8.97
N LYS A 69 -18.60 -11.01 9.50
CA LYS A 69 -19.01 -11.26 10.88
C LYS A 69 -17.86 -11.14 11.89
N ASP A 70 -16.61 -11.31 11.42
CA ASP A 70 -15.41 -11.32 12.26
C ASP A 70 -14.30 -10.51 11.56
N GLU A 71 -13.61 -9.69 12.36
CA GLU A 71 -12.48 -8.88 11.90
C GLU A 71 -11.27 -9.69 11.42
N LYS A 72 -11.16 -10.96 11.85
CA LYS A 72 -10.05 -11.85 11.47
C LYS A 72 -9.92 -12.08 9.96
N ILE A 73 -11.00 -11.86 9.20
CA ILE A 73 -10.94 -11.91 7.74
C ILE A 73 -9.90 -10.93 7.18
N GLY A 74 -9.70 -9.78 7.84
CA GLY A 74 -8.73 -8.77 7.46
C GLY A 74 -7.29 -9.30 7.38
N TYR A 75 -6.90 -10.26 8.22
CA TYR A 75 -5.56 -10.87 8.16
C TYR A 75 -5.24 -11.58 6.82
N LYS A 76 -6.29 -12.00 6.10
CA LYS A 76 -6.18 -12.63 4.78
C LYS A 76 -6.39 -11.65 3.62
N MET A 77 -6.79 -10.42 3.92
CA MET A 77 -7.15 -9.39 2.94
C MET A 77 -6.22 -8.16 2.98
N ILE A 78 -4.94 -8.39 3.26
CA ILE A 78 -3.92 -7.34 3.19
C ILE A 78 -3.64 -6.92 1.75
N ASN A 79 -3.85 -7.83 0.78
CA ASN A 79 -3.70 -7.58 -0.65
C ASN A 79 -4.93 -8.03 -1.44
N ALA A 80 -5.19 -7.33 -2.55
CA ALA A 80 -6.15 -7.72 -3.57
C ALA A 80 -5.45 -7.84 -4.94
N ARG A 81 -5.74 -8.90 -5.70
CA ARG A 81 -5.14 -9.12 -7.02
C ARG A 81 -5.86 -8.29 -8.08
N SER A 82 -5.11 -7.54 -8.87
CA SER A 82 -5.61 -6.71 -9.97
C SER A 82 -6.50 -7.49 -10.95
N GLU A 83 -6.15 -8.73 -11.24
CA GLU A 83 -6.85 -9.57 -12.22
C GLU A 83 -8.29 -9.91 -11.82
N THR A 84 -8.58 -9.94 -10.52
CA THR A 84 -9.89 -10.37 -10.00
C THR A 84 -10.59 -9.36 -9.10
N VAL A 85 -9.98 -8.19 -8.89
CA VAL A 85 -10.46 -7.18 -7.94
C VAL A 85 -11.87 -6.65 -8.29
N ALA A 86 -12.15 -6.48 -9.58
CA ALA A 86 -13.43 -5.97 -10.06
C ALA A 86 -14.59 -7.00 -9.96
N GLU A 87 -14.26 -8.28 -9.73
CA GLU A 87 -15.25 -9.38 -9.72
C GLU A 87 -15.53 -9.89 -8.32
N LYS A 88 -14.49 -9.97 -7.48
CA LYS A 88 -14.60 -10.57 -6.14
C LYS A 88 -15.55 -9.78 -5.25
N PRO A 89 -16.53 -10.44 -4.58
CA PRO A 89 -17.51 -9.78 -3.72
C PRO A 89 -16.90 -8.89 -2.62
N SER A 90 -15.71 -9.26 -2.13
CA SER A 90 -15.01 -8.49 -1.08
C SER A 90 -14.43 -7.17 -1.57
N PHE A 91 -14.23 -7.00 -2.89
CA PHE A 91 -13.49 -5.86 -3.44
C PHE A 91 -14.25 -5.07 -4.50
N ARG A 92 -15.16 -5.71 -5.27
CA ARG A 92 -15.79 -5.11 -6.47
C ARG A 92 -16.48 -3.77 -6.21
N ASN A 93 -17.11 -3.60 -5.04
CA ASN A 93 -17.79 -2.36 -4.69
C ASN A 93 -16.79 -1.26 -4.29
N ALA A 94 -15.78 -1.63 -3.50
CA ALA A 94 -14.71 -0.74 -3.12
C ALA A 94 -13.88 -0.30 -4.34
N PHE A 95 -13.65 -1.20 -5.29
CA PHE A 95 -12.95 -0.90 -6.54
C PHE A 95 -13.61 0.22 -7.34
N LYS A 96 -14.93 0.26 -7.37
CA LYS A 96 -15.68 1.32 -8.04
C LYS A 96 -15.72 2.63 -7.26
N LYS A 97 -15.84 2.58 -5.91
CA LYS A 97 -16.28 3.75 -5.12
C LYS A 97 -15.39 4.10 -3.93
N LYS A 98 -14.51 3.21 -3.48
CA LYS A 98 -13.72 3.38 -2.26
C LYS A 98 -12.25 3.08 -2.52
N ARG A 99 -11.66 3.86 -3.40
CA ARG A 99 -10.24 3.79 -3.73
C ARG A 99 -9.46 4.72 -2.81
N CYS A 100 -8.24 4.34 -2.50
CA CYS A 100 -7.31 5.15 -1.72
C CYS A 100 -5.88 4.93 -2.21
N LEU A 101 -5.00 5.81 -1.78
CA LEU A 101 -3.56 5.67 -1.90
C LEU A 101 -2.99 5.24 -0.55
N VAL A 102 -2.11 4.26 -0.54
CA VAL A 102 -1.26 3.96 0.62
C VAL A 102 0.13 4.48 0.31
N VAL A 103 0.59 5.42 1.11
CA VAL A 103 1.85 6.14 0.85
C VAL A 103 3.04 5.35 1.39
N ALA A 104 4.14 5.33 0.62
CA ALA A 104 5.35 4.59 0.97
C ALA A 104 6.61 5.24 0.39
N ASP A 105 7.76 4.99 1.04
CA ASP A 105 9.10 5.32 0.51
C ASP A 105 9.79 4.13 -0.13
N SER A 106 9.45 2.93 0.32
CA SER A 106 9.96 1.66 -0.22
C SER A 106 9.11 0.51 0.29
N PHE A 107 9.26 -0.66 -0.31
CA PHE A 107 8.69 -1.89 0.21
C PHE A 107 9.73 -2.99 0.29
N TYR A 108 9.40 -4.05 1.03
CA TYR A 108 10.28 -5.19 1.20
C TYR A 108 9.65 -6.44 0.61
N GLU A 109 10.51 -7.23 -0.05
CA GLU A 109 10.19 -8.58 -0.49
C GLU A 109 11.35 -9.52 -0.19
N TRP A 110 11.07 -10.81 -0.14
CA TRP A 110 12.05 -11.82 0.23
C TRP A 110 12.40 -12.68 -0.98
N GLN A 111 13.59 -12.42 -1.53
CA GLN A 111 14.15 -13.25 -2.59
C GLN A 111 14.46 -14.65 -2.05
N ARG A 112 14.05 -15.68 -2.78
CA ARG A 112 14.42 -17.06 -2.47
C ARG A 112 15.61 -17.47 -3.32
N LYS A 113 16.73 -17.78 -2.69
CA LYS A 113 17.95 -18.21 -3.35
C LYS A 113 18.66 -19.27 -2.50
N GLY A 114 18.91 -20.45 -3.08
CA GLY A 114 19.61 -21.53 -2.35
C GLY A 114 18.93 -22.03 -1.08
N GLY A 115 17.58 -21.91 -0.99
CA GLY A 115 16.83 -22.27 0.23
C GLY A 115 16.71 -21.14 1.27
N GLU A 116 17.44 -20.08 1.11
CA GLU A 116 17.43 -18.90 1.99
C GLU A 116 16.34 -17.89 1.55
N LYS A 117 15.92 -17.08 2.51
CA LYS A 117 15.04 -15.91 2.28
C LYS A 117 15.82 -14.64 2.55
N ILE A 118 16.21 -13.98 1.49
CA ILE A 118 17.02 -12.76 1.54
C ILE A 118 16.08 -11.54 1.48
N PRO A 119 16.02 -10.70 2.52
CA PRO A 119 15.21 -9.50 2.47
C PRO A 119 15.80 -8.49 1.50
N MET A 120 14.96 -8.03 0.58
CA MET A 120 15.29 -7.02 -0.41
C MET A 120 14.43 -5.79 -0.16
N ARG A 121 15.04 -4.61 -0.15
CA ARG A 121 14.34 -3.33 -0.18
C ARG A 121 14.20 -2.87 -1.62
N ILE A 122 12.99 -2.47 -2.01
CA ILE A 122 12.67 -1.97 -3.34
C ILE A 122 12.15 -0.53 -3.20
N LYS A 123 12.72 0.39 -3.99
CA LYS A 123 12.34 1.81 -3.99
C LYS A 123 12.43 2.43 -5.38
N LEU A 124 11.92 3.65 -5.53
CA LEU A 124 12.16 4.45 -6.73
C LEU A 124 13.59 5.03 -6.71
N LYS A 125 14.22 5.09 -7.89
CA LYS A 125 15.60 5.62 -8.03
C LYS A 125 15.71 7.10 -7.70
N ASN A 126 14.65 7.87 -7.94
CA ASN A 126 14.61 9.30 -7.63
C ASN A 126 14.52 9.59 -6.12
N GLY A 127 14.23 8.55 -5.30
CA GLY A 127 14.10 8.68 -3.85
C GLY A 127 12.82 9.37 -3.36
N GLU A 128 11.90 9.73 -4.26
CA GLU A 128 10.62 10.33 -3.88
C GLU A 128 9.67 9.31 -3.25
N PRO A 129 8.79 9.73 -2.32
CA PRO A 129 7.70 8.90 -1.86
C PRO A 129 6.70 8.67 -3.00
N PHE A 130 6.11 7.50 -3.00
CA PHE A 130 5.14 7.04 -3.99
C PHE A 130 3.90 6.45 -3.34
N ALA A 131 2.89 6.14 -4.15
CA ALA A 131 1.67 5.55 -3.64
C ALA A 131 1.39 4.18 -4.25
N PHE A 132 0.96 3.25 -3.40
CA PHE A 132 0.29 2.04 -3.84
C PHE A 132 -1.19 2.33 -4.13
N ALA A 133 -1.70 1.81 -5.23
CA ALA A 133 -3.15 1.71 -5.43
C ALA A 133 -3.73 0.78 -4.36
N ALA A 134 -4.77 1.25 -3.67
CA ALA A 134 -5.42 0.50 -2.61
C ALA A 134 -6.93 0.73 -2.60
N LEU A 135 -7.63 -0.15 -1.92
CA LEU A 135 -9.06 -0.06 -1.66
C LEU A 135 -9.30 0.07 -0.18
N TRP A 136 -10.35 0.78 0.21
CA TRP A 136 -10.73 0.89 1.61
C TRP A 136 -12.19 0.51 1.83
N GLU A 137 -12.51 0.17 3.09
CA GLU A 137 -13.87 -0.17 3.48
C GLU A 137 -14.11 0.18 4.95
N SER A 138 -15.35 0.55 5.26
CA SER A 138 -15.81 0.74 6.62
C SER A 138 -16.57 -0.50 7.08
N TRP A 139 -16.13 -1.10 8.16
CA TRP A 139 -16.77 -2.24 8.78
C TRP A 139 -17.36 -1.84 10.15
N LYS A 140 -18.63 -2.19 10.38
CA LYS A 140 -19.28 -1.96 11.67
C LYS A 140 -19.14 -3.22 12.53
N ALA A 141 -18.35 -3.13 13.58
CA ALA A 141 -18.13 -4.21 14.52
C ALA A 141 -19.42 -4.53 15.34
N PRO A 142 -19.56 -5.74 15.89
CA PRO A 142 -20.71 -6.12 16.70
C PRO A 142 -20.97 -5.20 17.91
N ASN A 143 -19.92 -4.57 18.43
CA ASN A 143 -20.01 -3.59 19.52
C ASN A 143 -20.39 -2.17 19.07
N GLY A 144 -20.73 -2.00 17.79
CA GLY A 144 -21.11 -0.71 17.18
C GLY A 144 -19.96 0.17 16.70
N LYS A 145 -18.69 -0.17 17.01
CA LYS A 145 -17.51 0.59 16.56
C LYS A 145 -17.32 0.45 15.06
N THR A 146 -17.06 1.57 14.38
CA THR A 146 -16.66 1.56 12.97
C THR A 146 -15.14 1.42 12.85
N VAL A 147 -14.69 0.50 12.02
CA VAL A 147 -13.28 0.27 11.72
C VAL A 147 -13.07 0.49 10.22
N ASN A 148 -12.24 1.47 9.88
CA ASN A 148 -11.85 1.76 8.51
C ASN A 148 -10.59 0.96 8.16
N THR A 149 -10.65 0.20 7.09
CA THR A 149 -9.62 -0.78 6.72
C THR A 149 -9.26 -0.65 5.25
N CYS A 150 -8.07 -1.12 4.85
CA CYS A 150 -7.63 -1.08 3.46
C CYS A 150 -6.92 -2.36 3.02
N SER A 151 -6.84 -2.53 1.70
CA SER A 151 -6.11 -3.61 1.02
C SER A 151 -5.29 -3.03 -0.12
N ILE A 152 -4.00 -3.36 -0.19
CA ILE A 152 -3.11 -2.92 -1.26
C ILE A 152 -3.31 -3.80 -2.49
N LEU A 153 -3.42 -3.18 -3.66
CA LEU A 153 -3.53 -3.91 -4.93
C LEU A 153 -2.17 -4.44 -5.37
N THR A 154 -2.19 -5.66 -5.93
CA THR A 154 -0.99 -6.30 -6.47
C THR A 154 -1.21 -6.72 -7.91
N THR A 155 -0.15 -6.70 -8.69
CA THR A 155 -0.12 -7.11 -10.10
C THR A 155 1.05 -8.07 -10.35
N GLU A 156 1.24 -8.51 -11.58
CA GLU A 156 2.40 -9.31 -11.98
C GLU A 156 3.70 -8.52 -11.77
N ALA A 157 4.80 -9.23 -11.60
CA ALA A 157 6.12 -8.64 -11.42
C ALA A 157 6.66 -8.06 -12.72
N ASN A 158 7.27 -6.86 -12.66
CA ASN A 158 8.09 -6.32 -13.73
C ASN A 158 9.45 -7.08 -13.83
N SER A 159 10.30 -6.71 -14.79
CA SER A 159 11.58 -7.40 -15.01
C SER A 159 12.53 -7.36 -13.80
N LEU A 160 12.54 -6.27 -13.02
CA LEU A 160 13.31 -6.18 -11.77
C LEU A 160 12.79 -7.14 -10.72
N MET A 161 11.48 -7.12 -10.50
CA MET A 161 10.83 -7.90 -9.44
C MET A 161 10.81 -9.40 -9.71
N LYS A 162 10.80 -9.84 -10.98
CA LYS A 162 10.78 -11.28 -11.34
C LYS A 162 11.92 -12.10 -10.72
N SER A 163 13.05 -11.47 -10.45
CA SER A 163 14.19 -12.11 -9.79
C SER A 163 14.01 -12.24 -8.26
N ILE A 164 13.03 -11.52 -7.68
CA ILE A 164 12.78 -11.44 -6.23
C ILE A 164 11.47 -12.16 -5.87
N HIS A 165 10.39 -11.81 -6.57
CA HIS A 165 9.05 -12.35 -6.36
C HIS A 165 8.23 -12.30 -7.66
N ASP A 166 7.24 -13.17 -7.84
CA ASP A 166 6.35 -13.25 -9.01
C ASP A 166 5.27 -12.15 -9.07
N ARG A 167 5.09 -11.42 -7.98
CA ARG A 167 4.12 -10.32 -7.84
C ARG A 167 4.80 -9.06 -7.33
N MET A 168 4.14 -7.91 -7.55
CA MET A 168 4.52 -6.63 -6.96
C MET A 168 3.27 -5.81 -6.60
N PRO A 169 3.37 -4.81 -5.70
CA PRO A 169 2.29 -3.86 -5.49
C PRO A 169 2.07 -3.00 -6.75
N VAL A 170 0.84 -2.58 -6.97
CA VAL A 170 0.53 -1.58 -8.01
C VAL A 170 0.99 -0.22 -7.50
N ILE A 171 2.05 0.32 -8.10
CA ILE A 171 2.54 1.68 -7.87
C ILE A 171 1.98 2.58 -8.97
N LEU A 172 1.43 3.73 -8.60
CA LEU A 172 0.83 4.69 -9.53
C LEU A 172 1.82 5.82 -9.85
N THR A 173 1.77 6.34 -11.07
CA THR A 173 2.38 7.64 -11.40
C THR A 173 1.53 8.78 -10.83
N LYS A 174 2.07 10.01 -10.78
CA LYS A 174 1.34 11.19 -10.26
C LYS A 174 0.02 11.41 -11.00
N GLU A 175 0.01 11.25 -12.30
CA GLU A 175 -1.19 11.37 -13.15
C GLU A 175 -2.20 10.24 -12.90
N GLU A 176 -1.70 9.03 -12.65
CA GLU A 176 -2.52 7.87 -12.34
C GLU A 176 -3.12 7.96 -10.92
N GLU A 177 -2.41 8.57 -9.96
CA GLU A 177 -2.91 8.83 -8.60
C GLU A 177 -4.17 9.70 -8.63
N GLU A 178 -4.17 10.79 -9.39
CA GLU A 178 -5.33 11.68 -9.56
C GLU A 178 -6.53 10.94 -10.13
N MET A 179 -6.33 10.19 -11.22
CA MET A 179 -7.39 9.39 -11.82
C MET A 179 -7.91 8.30 -10.89
N TRP A 180 -7.01 7.67 -10.12
CA TRP A 180 -7.38 6.62 -9.17
C TRP A 180 -8.24 7.16 -8.04
N LEU A 181 -7.96 8.36 -7.55
CA LEU A 181 -8.71 9.00 -6.47
C LEU A 181 -9.99 9.69 -6.94
N ASP A 182 -10.15 10.01 -8.23
CA ASP A 182 -11.34 10.71 -8.73
C ASP A 182 -12.61 9.87 -8.54
N PRO A 183 -13.55 10.29 -7.67
CA PRO A 183 -14.76 9.54 -7.40
C PRO A 183 -15.71 9.45 -8.62
N ASN A 184 -15.56 10.33 -9.62
CA ASN A 184 -16.37 10.33 -10.83
C ASN A 184 -15.90 9.29 -11.85
N VAL A 185 -14.71 8.74 -11.72
CA VAL A 185 -14.21 7.67 -12.57
C VAL A 185 -14.74 6.34 -12.05
N GLU A 186 -15.86 5.88 -12.61
CA GLU A 186 -16.49 4.57 -12.30
C GLU A 186 -16.27 3.53 -13.41
N ASP A 187 -15.67 3.90 -14.52
CA ASP A 187 -15.37 2.98 -15.62
C ASP A 187 -14.35 1.92 -15.19
N VAL A 188 -14.84 0.68 -15.09
CA VAL A 188 -14.07 -0.46 -14.62
C VAL A 188 -12.86 -0.75 -15.52
N GLU A 189 -13.01 -0.66 -16.83
CA GLU A 189 -11.92 -0.96 -17.76
C GLU A 189 -10.84 0.12 -17.72
N ARG A 190 -11.22 1.38 -17.58
CA ARG A 190 -10.30 2.49 -17.38
C ARG A 190 -9.52 2.34 -16.08
N LEU A 191 -10.19 1.96 -14.98
CA LEU A 191 -9.55 1.72 -13.69
C LEU A 191 -8.61 0.50 -13.74
N LYS A 192 -9.00 -0.58 -14.40
CA LYS A 192 -8.13 -1.75 -14.61
C LYS A 192 -6.87 -1.40 -15.40
N GLY A 193 -6.94 -0.48 -16.36
CA GLY A 193 -5.81 0.00 -17.13
C GLY A 193 -4.69 0.63 -16.30
N LEU A 194 -5.00 1.09 -15.07
CA LEU A 194 -4.01 1.62 -14.12
C LEU A 194 -3.27 0.52 -13.35
N LEU A 195 -3.82 -0.71 -13.30
CA LEU A 195 -3.32 -1.80 -12.46
C LEU A 195 -2.22 -2.62 -13.15
N LYS A 196 -1.20 -1.96 -13.63
CA LYS A 196 -0.07 -2.54 -14.35
C LYS A 196 1.22 -2.49 -13.52
N PRO A 197 2.25 -3.31 -13.86
CA PRO A 197 3.55 -3.21 -13.25
C PRO A 197 4.18 -1.83 -13.47
N TYR A 198 4.80 -1.28 -12.43
CA TYR A 198 5.58 -0.04 -12.55
C TYR A 198 6.85 -0.28 -13.38
N LYS A 199 7.40 0.76 -13.99
CA LYS A 199 8.56 0.68 -14.87
C LYS A 199 9.80 0.23 -14.10
N ALA A 200 10.39 -0.89 -14.50
CA ALA A 200 11.54 -1.48 -13.82
C ALA A 200 12.79 -0.57 -13.85
N GLU A 201 12.97 0.18 -14.93
CA GLU A 201 14.10 1.13 -15.12
C GLU A 201 14.06 2.31 -14.14
N GLU A 202 12.90 2.63 -13.58
CA GLU A 202 12.73 3.69 -12.56
C GLU A 202 12.87 3.16 -11.12
N MET A 203 13.06 1.85 -10.94
CA MET A 203 13.17 1.19 -9.65
C MET A 203 14.57 0.64 -9.40
N GLU A 204 14.91 0.48 -8.14
CA GLU A 204 16.09 -0.27 -7.71
C GLU A 204 15.76 -1.20 -6.53
N ALA A 205 16.54 -2.26 -6.41
CA ALA A 205 16.42 -3.23 -5.33
C ALA A 205 17.80 -3.58 -4.78
N TYR A 206 17.91 -3.73 -3.46
CA TYR A 206 19.12 -4.16 -2.79
C TYR A 206 18.82 -4.93 -1.50
N ARG A 207 19.77 -5.75 -1.09
CA ARG A 207 19.70 -6.51 0.17
C ARG A 207 19.76 -5.58 1.38
N VAL A 208 18.94 -5.89 2.38
CA VAL A 208 18.94 -5.22 3.69
C VAL A 208 19.15 -6.22 4.81
N SER A 209 19.31 -5.73 6.04
CA SER A 209 19.48 -6.56 7.23
C SER A 209 18.28 -7.47 7.47
N GLU A 210 18.55 -8.69 7.94
CA GLU A 210 17.52 -9.65 8.36
C GLU A 210 16.69 -9.20 9.57
N GLU A 211 17.14 -8.18 10.27
CA GLU A 211 16.37 -7.55 11.35
C GLU A 211 15.00 -7.05 10.90
N VAL A 212 14.84 -6.73 9.60
CA VAL A 212 13.52 -6.36 9.00
C VAL A 212 12.50 -7.49 9.11
N ASN A 213 12.92 -8.73 9.28
CA ASN A 213 12.02 -9.89 9.42
C ASN A 213 11.06 -9.73 10.62
N SER A 214 11.55 -9.13 11.70
CA SER A 214 10.71 -8.85 12.87
C SER A 214 9.97 -7.51 12.73
N PRO A 215 8.63 -7.48 12.71
CA PRO A 215 7.87 -6.23 12.67
C PRO A 215 7.99 -5.39 13.94
N LYS A 216 8.64 -5.91 14.98
CA LYS A 216 8.94 -5.16 16.21
C LYS A 216 10.16 -4.24 16.04
N ASN A 217 11.01 -4.52 15.07
CA ASN A 217 12.16 -3.68 14.75
C ASN A 217 11.68 -2.52 13.88
N ASN A 218 11.92 -1.29 14.33
CA ASN A 218 11.59 -0.06 13.61
C ASN A 218 12.71 0.97 13.86
N LYS A 219 13.72 0.96 12.98
CA LYS A 219 14.91 1.82 13.10
C LYS A 219 15.49 2.12 11.72
N PRO A 220 16.19 3.27 11.54
CA PRO A 220 16.74 3.69 10.24
C PRO A 220 17.65 2.67 9.57
N GLU A 221 18.42 1.89 10.32
CA GLU A 221 19.37 0.91 9.79
C GLU A 221 18.70 -0.19 8.95
N LEU A 222 17.38 -0.38 9.09
CA LEU A 222 16.63 -1.36 8.31
C LEU A 222 16.55 -1.01 6.82
N ILE A 223 16.80 0.25 6.45
CA ILE A 223 16.78 0.69 5.05
C ILE A 223 18.18 0.73 4.43
N GLU A 224 19.21 0.43 5.17
CA GLU A 224 20.59 0.46 4.69
C GLU A 224 20.92 -0.78 3.86
N LYS A 225 21.71 -0.56 2.81
CA LYS A 225 22.22 -1.64 1.97
C LYS A 225 23.26 -2.45 2.73
N VAL A 226 23.12 -3.78 2.74
CA VAL A 226 24.07 -4.71 3.34
C VAL A 226 24.67 -5.63 2.28
N GLY A 227 25.99 -5.87 2.39
CA GLY A 227 26.75 -6.89 1.65
C GLY A 227 27.03 -6.56 0.23
#